data_87a80250b50301ead630e11a952ae910
#
_entry.id   87a80250b50301ead630e11a952ae910
#
_cell.length_a   1.000
_cell.length_b   1.000
_cell.length_c   1.000
_cell.angle_alpha   90.00
_cell.angle_beta   90.00
_cell.angle_gamma   90.00
#
_symmetry.space_group_name_H-M   'P 1'
#
loop_
_entity.id
_entity.type
_entity.pdbx_description
1 polymer ?
#
loop_
_entity_poly.entity_id
_entity_poly.type
_entity_poly.pdbx_seq_one_letter_code
_entity_poly.pdbx_strand_id
1 'polypeptide(L)'
;MIDSTVDPFINAYRDSLERQRDLSMQNLNATRRNDFATLMAGANKAGMLYSNFPQRDKIKYDTQNYMPAQVKIQQSYQTGLQKLRENTINMANQLKTINEAIAELNAA
;
A
#
# COMPACT_ATOMS: atom_id res chain seq x y z
N MET A 1 -3.63 -5.92 25.91
CA MET A 1 -4.12 -4.56 25.69
C MET A 1 -2.95 -3.62 25.51
N ILE A 2 -2.95 -2.81 24.47
CA ILE A 2 -1.86 -1.88 24.18
C ILE A 2 -2.05 -0.63 25.05
N ASP A 3 -0.96 -0.09 25.58
CA ASP A 3 -0.97 1.14 26.37
C ASP A 3 -1.57 2.28 25.52
N SER A 4 -2.45 3.08 26.11
CA SER A 4 -3.12 4.20 25.44
C SER A 4 -2.13 5.26 24.92
N THR A 5 -0.92 5.34 25.46
CA THR A 5 0.13 6.25 24.96
C THR A 5 0.70 5.82 23.62
N VAL A 6 0.59 4.53 23.25
CA VAL A 6 1.09 3.96 22.01
C VAL A 6 0.05 4.02 20.91
N ASP A 7 -1.24 3.92 21.25
CA ASP A 7 -2.36 3.86 20.28
C ASP A 7 -2.36 5.02 19.28
N PRO A 8 -2.14 6.30 19.69
CA PRO A 8 -2.12 7.41 18.74
C PRO A 8 -1.01 7.28 17.68
N PHE A 9 0.16 6.76 18.05
CA PHE A 9 1.28 6.55 17.13
C PHE A 9 0.95 5.42 16.14
N ILE A 10 0.33 4.34 16.63
CA ILE A 10 -0.09 3.22 15.79
C ILE A 10 -1.12 3.68 14.78
N ASN A 11 -2.12 4.44 15.20
CA ASN A 11 -3.16 4.96 14.33
C ASN A 11 -2.59 5.93 13.29
N ALA A 12 -1.68 6.84 13.70
CA ALA A 12 -1.02 7.76 12.79
C ALA A 12 -0.20 7.03 11.73
N TYR A 13 0.51 5.97 12.12
CA TYR A 13 1.31 5.17 11.19
C TYR A 13 0.42 4.40 10.22
N ARG A 14 -0.68 3.81 10.71
CA ARG A 14 -1.66 3.13 9.86
C ARG A 14 -2.27 4.10 8.85
N ASP A 15 -2.66 5.29 9.29
CA ASP A 15 -3.22 6.32 8.42
C ASP A 15 -2.21 6.74 7.35
N SER A 16 -0.92 6.83 7.70
CA SER A 16 0.15 7.12 6.76
C SER A 16 0.28 6.02 5.69
N LEU A 17 0.22 4.75 6.11
CA LEU A 17 0.26 3.60 5.18
C LEU A 17 -0.93 3.62 4.22
N GLU A 18 -2.13 3.92 4.73
CA GLU A 18 -3.34 4.02 3.90
C GLU A 18 -3.22 5.16 2.89
N ARG A 19 -2.71 6.32 3.31
CA ARG A 19 -2.47 7.45 2.42
C ARG A 19 -1.45 7.12 1.34
N GLN A 20 -0.36 6.45 1.69
CA GLN A 20 0.65 6.03 0.71
C GLN A 20 0.06 5.06 -0.30
N ARG A 21 -0.73 4.09 0.16
CA ARG A 21 -1.45 3.16 -0.73
C ARG A 21 -2.36 3.91 -1.69
N ASP A 22 -3.18 4.81 -1.15
CA ASP A 22 -4.17 5.56 -1.94
C ASP A 22 -3.52 6.49 -2.96
N LEU A 23 -2.43 7.17 -2.57
CA LEU A 23 -1.64 8.00 -3.49
C LEU A 23 -1.00 7.16 -4.59
N SER A 24 -0.44 5.99 -4.25
CA SER A 24 0.15 5.07 -5.22
C SER A 24 -0.92 4.57 -6.20
N MET A 25 -2.12 4.25 -5.73
CA MET A 25 -3.23 3.84 -6.58
C MET A 25 -3.72 4.99 -7.47
N GLN A 26 -3.80 6.22 -6.96
CA GLN A 26 -4.16 7.38 -7.76
C GLN A 26 -3.14 7.61 -8.88
N ASN A 27 -1.85 7.52 -8.58
CA ASN A 27 -0.79 7.66 -9.56
C ASN A 27 -0.84 6.55 -10.60
N LEU A 28 -1.07 5.31 -10.17
CA LEU A 28 -1.21 4.17 -11.08
C LEU A 28 -2.41 4.35 -12.01
N ASN A 29 -3.55 4.78 -11.48
CA ASN A 29 -4.75 5.02 -12.28
C ASN A 29 -4.56 6.17 -13.27
N ALA A 30 -3.84 7.23 -12.89
CA ALA A 30 -3.51 8.33 -13.79
C ALA A 30 -2.59 7.86 -14.91
N THR A 31 -1.57 7.07 -14.60
CA THR A 31 -0.66 6.47 -15.59
C THR A 31 -1.45 5.59 -16.56
N ARG A 32 -2.35 4.74 -16.04
CA ARG A 32 -3.19 3.88 -16.87
C ARG A 32 -4.04 4.70 -17.85
N ARG A 33 -4.66 5.79 -17.39
CA ARG A 33 -5.47 6.67 -18.26
C ARG A 33 -4.63 7.29 -19.36
N ASN A 34 -3.42 7.77 -19.00
CA ASN A 34 -2.51 8.38 -19.98
C ASN A 34 -2.03 7.35 -21.02
N ASP A 35 -1.68 6.16 -20.56
CA ASP A 35 -1.24 5.09 -21.45
C ASP A 35 -2.36 4.59 -22.34
N PHE A 36 -3.58 4.51 -21.83
CA PHE A 36 -4.76 4.17 -22.65
C PHE A 36 -5.02 5.24 -23.72
N ALA A 37 -4.89 6.51 -23.36
CA ALA A 37 -5.02 7.60 -24.34
C ALA A 37 -3.97 7.49 -25.44
N THR A 38 -2.72 7.14 -25.09
CA THR A 38 -1.63 6.92 -26.03
C THR A 38 -1.94 5.74 -26.96
N LEU A 39 -2.44 4.63 -26.42
CA LEU A 39 -2.84 3.45 -27.19
C LEU A 39 -3.96 3.78 -28.18
N MET A 40 -4.95 4.53 -27.74
CA MET A 40 -6.07 4.96 -28.60
C MET A 40 -5.61 5.91 -29.70
N ALA A 41 -4.72 6.85 -29.40
CA ALA A 41 -4.15 7.76 -30.41
C ALA A 41 -3.33 6.99 -31.44
N GLY A 42 -2.55 6.01 -31.00
CA GLY A 42 -1.78 5.12 -31.90
C GLY A 42 -2.69 4.29 -32.80
N ALA A 43 -3.77 3.73 -32.24
CA ALA A 43 -4.75 2.96 -33.00
C ALA A 43 -5.47 3.85 -34.05
N ASN A 44 -5.81 5.09 -33.66
CA ASN A 44 -6.45 6.04 -34.57
C ASN A 44 -5.54 6.39 -35.77
N LYS A 45 -4.25 6.66 -35.48
CA LYS A 45 -3.25 6.92 -36.54
C LYS A 45 -3.11 5.74 -37.51
N ALA A 46 -3.16 4.52 -36.97
CA ALA A 46 -3.03 3.31 -37.78
C ALA A 46 -4.34 2.91 -38.50
N GLY A 47 -5.44 3.63 -38.32
CA GLY A 47 -6.73 3.29 -38.88
C GLY A 47 -7.41 2.11 -38.23
N MET A 48 -7.00 1.74 -37.01
CA MET A 48 -7.46 0.54 -36.28
C MET A 48 -8.50 0.85 -35.20
N LEU A 49 -8.99 2.09 -35.13
CA LEU A 49 -9.88 2.54 -34.05
C LEU A 49 -11.16 1.71 -33.94
N TYR A 50 -11.70 1.26 -35.06
CA TYR A 50 -12.95 0.49 -35.14
C TYR A 50 -12.73 -1.03 -35.12
N SER A 51 -11.48 -1.48 -34.99
CA SER A 51 -11.16 -2.90 -34.84
C SER A 51 -11.13 -3.31 -33.37
N ASN A 52 -11.01 -4.60 -33.09
CA ASN A 52 -10.80 -5.11 -31.72
C ASN A 52 -9.39 -4.84 -31.18
N PHE A 53 -8.51 -4.28 -31.99
CA PHE A 53 -7.10 -4.09 -31.67
C PHE A 53 -6.89 -3.17 -30.45
N PRO A 54 -7.54 -1.99 -30.33
CA PRO A 54 -7.38 -1.13 -29.16
C PRO A 54 -7.81 -1.81 -27.85
N GLN A 55 -8.88 -2.62 -27.90
CA GLN A 55 -9.37 -3.34 -26.73
C GLN A 55 -8.40 -4.44 -26.31
N ARG A 56 -7.83 -5.15 -27.27
CA ARG A 56 -6.79 -6.17 -27.01
C ARG A 56 -5.57 -5.53 -26.35
N ASP A 57 -5.13 -4.39 -26.85
CA ASP A 57 -3.99 -3.67 -26.28
C ASP A 57 -4.28 -3.19 -24.86
N LYS A 58 -5.50 -2.73 -24.58
CA LYS A 58 -5.90 -2.35 -23.21
C LYS A 58 -5.88 -3.55 -22.27
N ILE A 59 -6.41 -4.68 -22.69
CA ILE A 59 -6.42 -5.92 -21.92
C ILE A 59 -4.98 -6.37 -21.65
N LYS A 60 -4.14 -6.35 -22.68
CA LYS A 60 -2.73 -6.70 -22.54
C LYS A 60 -2.01 -5.77 -21.59
N TYR A 61 -2.25 -4.47 -21.68
CA TYR A 61 -1.70 -3.46 -20.78
C TYR A 61 -2.12 -3.74 -19.33
N ASP A 62 -3.40 -3.96 -19.09
CA ASP A 62 -3.92 -4.23 -17.76
C ASP A 62 -3.29 -5.50 -17.17
N THR A 63 -3.16 -6.56 -17.97
CA THR A 63 -2.61 -7.83 -17.53
C THR A 63 -1.11 -7.74 -17.27
N GLN A 64 -0.35 -7.02 -18.09
CA GLN A 64 1.11 -6.99 -18.02
C GLN A 64 1.66 -5.83 -17.19
N ASN A 65 0.93 -4.73 -17.06
CA ASN A 65 1.42 -3.51 -16.40
C ASN A 65 0.58 -3.08 -15.20
N TYR A 66 -0.74 -2.96 -15.37
CA TYR A 66 -1.61 -2.43 -14.33
C TYR A 66 -1.79 -3.41 -13.18
N MET A 67 -2.19 -4.65 -13.47
CA MET A 67 -2.45 -5.66 -12.43
C MET A 67 -1.21 -6.00 -11.60
N PRO A 68 -0.03 -6.22 -12.22
CA PRO A 68 1.18 -6.45 -11.42
C PRO A 68 1.56 -5.25 -10.54
N ALA A 69 1.39 -4.02 -11.03
CA ALA A 69 1.66 -2.82 -10.26
C ALA A 69 0.68 -2.68 -9.09
N GLN A 70 -0.59 -2.96 -9.33
CA GLN A 70 -1.63 -2.97 -8.28
C GLN A 70 -1.30 -3.99 -7.19
N VAL A 71 -0.88 -5.20 -7.57
CA VAL A 71 -0.49 -6.24 -6.63
C VAL A 71 0.69 -5.78 -5.77
N LYS A 72 1.70 -5.14 -6.37
CA LYS A 72 2.86 -4.61 -5.64
C LYS A 72 2.44 -3.55 -4.62
N ILE A 73 1.51 -2.67 -4.97
CA ILE A 73 1.00 -1.64 -4.06
C ILE A 73 0.31 -2.31 -2.87
N GLN A 74 -0.54 -3.30 -3.11
CA GLN A 74 -1.23 -4.04 -2.06
C GLN A 74 -0.25 -4.83 -1.18
N GLN A 75 0.75 -5.47 -1.77
CA GLN A 75 1.78 -6.19 -1.02
C GLN A 75 2.59 -5.25 -0.14
N SER A 76 2.97 -4.08 -0.64
CA SER A 76 3.69 -3.08 0.16
C SER A 76 2.86 -2.60 1.34
N TYR A 77 1.57 -2.38 1.14
CA TYR A 77 0.64 -2.01 2.20
C TYR A 77 0.53 -3.11 3.26
N GLN A 78 0.34 -4.37 2.83
CA GLN A 78 0.26 -5.52 3.74
C GLN A 78 1.54 -5.73 4.52
N THR A 79 2.69 -5.58 3.86
CA THR A 79 4.01 -5.66 4.52
C THR A 79 4.15 -4.57 5.58
N GLY A 80 3.72 -3.35 5.26
CA GLY A 80 3.72 -2.23 6.21
C GLY A 80 2.86 -2.51 7.44
N LEU A 81 1.65 -3.04 7.23
CA LEU A 81 0.75 -3.43 8.33
C LEU A 81 1.36 -4.53 9.20
N GLN A 82 2.01 -5.52 8.58
CA GLN A 82 2.68 -6.60 9.31
C GLN A 82 3.81 -6.07 10.16
N LYS A 83 4.65 -5.18 9.62
CA LYS A 83 5.73 -4.54 10.38
C LYS A 83 5.18 -3.71 11.54
N LEU A 84 4.10 -2.99 11.31
CA LEU A 84 3.43 -2.22 12.36
C LEU A 84 2.97 -3.15 13.49
N ARG A 85 2.36 -4.29 13.16
CA ARG A 85 1.92 -5.29 14.14
C ARG A 85 3.09 -5.85 14.93
N GLU A 86 4.19 -6.21 14.27
CA GLU A 86 5.39 -6.74 14.91
C GLU A 86 6.00 -5.70 15.86
N ASN A 87 6.13 -4.45 15.41
CA ASN A 87 6.66 -3.37 16.23
C ASN A 87 5.77 -3.07 17.42
N THR A 88 4.45 -3.16 17.25
CA THR A 88 3.50 -2.99 18.36
C THR A 88 3.69 -4.06 19.43
N ILE A 89 3.82 -5.33 19.02
CA ILE A 89 4.08 -6.45 19.93
C ILE A 89 5.41 -6.25 20.64
N ASN A 90 6.46 -5.86 19.93
CA ASN A 90 7.77 -5.61 20.51
C ASN A 90 7.73 -4.47 21.53
N MET A 91 7.04 -3.38 21.22
CA MET A 91 6.86 -2.25 22.15
C MET A 91 6.10 -2.68 23.40
N ALA A 92 5.03 -3.46 23.24
CA ALA A 92 4.26 -3.98 24.38
C ALA A 92 5.13 -4.86 25.28
N ASN A 93 5.96 -5.72 24.69
CA ASN A 93 6.89 -6.57 25.42
C ASN A 93 7.95 -5.76 26.15
N GLN A 94 8.50 -4.72 25.54
CA GLN A 94 9.46 -3.81 26.16
C GLN A 94 8.84 -3.07 27.33
N LEU A 95 7.62 -2.56 27.19
CA LEU A 95 6.91 -1.88 28.28
C LEU A 95 6.66 -2.84 29.45
N LYS A 96 6.28 -4.08 29.18
CA LYS A 96 6.09 -5.11 30.19
C LYS A 96 7.38 -5.35 30.96
N THR A 97 8.50 -5.50 30.26
CA THR A 97 9.82 -5.72 30.87
C THR A 97 10.23 -4.54 31.76
N ILE A 98 10.01 -3.31 31.28
CA ILE A 98 10.31 -2.10 32.06
C ILE A 98 9.45 -2.05 33.32
N ASN A 99 8.16 -2.35 33.21
CA ASN A 99 7.24 -2.34 34.35
C ASN A 99 7.63 -3.42 35.40
N GLU A 100 8.05 -4.59 34.94
CA GLU A 100 8.55 -5.66 35.82
C GLU A 100 9.83 -5.23 36.58
N ALA A 101 10.76 -4.58 35.85
CA ALA A 101 11.99 -4.05 36.45
C ALA A 101 11.70 -2.98 37.51
N ILE A 102 10.75 -2.07 37.23
CA ILE A 102 10.33 -1.05 38.19
C ILE A 102 9.69 -1.69 39.43
N ALA A 103 8.85 -2.71 39.23
CA ALA A 103 8.23 -3.42 40.35
C ALA A 103 9.29 -4.10 41.26
N GLU A 104 10.33 -4.71 40.67
CA GLU A 104 11.44 -5.29 41.42
C GLU A 104 12.21 -4.24 42.23
N LEU A 105 12.48 -3.09 41.62
CA LEU A 105 13.14 -1.98 42.32
C LEU A 105 12.31 -1.45 43.48
N ASN A 106 10.99 -1.35 43.31
CA ASN A 106 10.11 -0.87 44.36
C ASN A 106 9.92 -1.91 45.49
N ALA A 107 10.08 -3.19 45.21
CA ALA A 107 9.99 -4.26 46.18
C ALA A 107 11.27 -4.44 47.02
N ALA A 108 12.37 -3.94 46.52
CA ALA A 108 13.64 -3.96 47.23
C ALA A 108 13.71 -2.80 48.20
#